data_a1cfa908ff62cd7569229c39d45cafb1
#
_entry.id   a1cfa908ff62cd7569229c39d45cafb1
#
_cell.length_a   1.000
_cell.length_b   1.000
_cell.length_c   1.000
_cell.angle_alpha   90.00
_cell.angle_beta   90.00
_cell.angle_gamma   90.00
#
_symmetry.space_group_name_H-M   'P 1'
#
loop_
_entity.id
_entity.type
_entity.pdbx_description
1 polymer ?
#
loop_
_entity_poly.entity_id
_entity_poly.type
_entity_poly.pdbx_seq_one_letter_code
_entity_poly.pdbx_strand_id
1 'polypeptide(L)'
;AMEKRLHAKENRRRHPAGDTVDYPFLILVLLLLAVGLTMLYSASSAQSLYDTGYRSATRYLQKQALCAAIGLVAMAAFSRIPASFWYRLAWPLYGLSIALLLSVLVIGQSVNGARRWINLGGIQFQPSEVAKFTMILMFARLTRNYGARAEKFRFGVLGFGTAMLGILIPLALEKHLSAILLMGMVGVVMMFVAGTRARWLLAGAGAAAVFVVVYVSLMGY
;
A
#
# COMPACT_ATOMS: atom_id res chain seq x y z
N ALA A 1 -18.25 23.47 36.11
CA ALA A 1 -17.14 24.42 35.80
C ALA A 1 -15.81 23.69 35.59
N MET A 2 -15.51 22.66 36.37
CA MET A 2 -14.26 21.89 36.33
C MET A 2 -14.17 21.00 35.07
N GLU A 3 -15.26 20.36 34.69
CA GLU A 3 -15.39 19.52 33.50
C GLU A 3 -15.17 20.30 32.17
N LYS A 4 -15.73 21.50 32.07
CA LYS A 4 -15.48 22.42 30.95
C LYS A 4 -14.00 22.84 30.84
N ARG A 5 -13.31 22.96 31.97
CA ARG A 5 -11.88 23.28 32.01
C ARG A 5 -11.00 22.07 31.60
N LEU A 6 -11.42 20.84 31.91
CA LEU A 6 -10.75 19.61 31.49
C LEU A 6 -10.91 19.40 30.00
N HIS A 7 -12.11 19.54 29.46
CA HIS A 7 -12.33 19.48 28.01
C HIS A 7 -11.64 20.61 27.23
N ALA A 8 -11.51 21.80 27.81
CA ALA A 8 -10.75 22.90 27.21
C ALA A 8 -9.21 22.64 27.24
N LYS A 9 -8.70 21.95 28.26
CA LYS A 9 -7.30 21.52 28.35
C LYS A 9 -6.98 20.37 27.41
N GLU A 10 -7.90 19.43 27.25
CA GLU A 10 -7.78 18.29 26.34
C GLU A 10 -7.83 18.75 24.86
N ASN A 11 -8.65 19.75 24.57
CA ASN A 11 -8.72 20.37 23.24
C ASN A 11 -7.48 21.24 22.90
N ARG A 12 -6.76 21.72 23.92
CA ARG A 12 -5.46 22.43 23.73
C ARG A 12 -4.27 21.49 23.50
N ARG A 13 -4.41 20.19 23.83
CA ARG A 13 -3.40 19.15 23.50
C ARG A 13 -3.58 18.54 22.11
N ARG A 14 -4.59 18.97 21.36
CA ARG A 14 -4.54 18.79 19.90
C ARG A 14 -3.42 19.73 19.44
N HIS A 15 -2.22 19.17 19.29
CA HIS A 15 -1.15 19.83 18.55
C HIS A 15 -1.79 20.49 17.33
N PRO A 16 -1.59 21.80 17.09
CA PRO A 16 -1.79 22.28 15.76
C PRO A 16 -0.96 21.35 14.91
N ALA A 17 -1.55 20.73 13.91
CA ALA A 17 -0.81 20.11 12.83
C ALA A 17 -0.05 21.26 12.15
N GLY A 18 0.97 21.74 12.86
CA GLY A 18 1.91 22.73 12.39
C GLY A 18 2.76 22.03 11.35
N ASP A 19 3.08 22.73 10.31
CA ASP A 19 3.91 22.41 9.16
C ASP A 19 5.33 21.88 9.50
N THR A 20 5.47 21.06 10.52
CA THR A 20 6.75 20.47 10.92
C THR A 20 6.95 19.15 10.17
N VAL A 21 7.91 19.20 9.26
CA VAL A 21 8.40 18.00 8.58
C VAL A 21 9.01 17.06 9.63
N ASP A 22 8.61 15.79 9.60
CA ASP A 22 9.25 14.74 10.39
C ASP A 22 10.63 14.44 9.76
N TYR A 23 11.66 15.18 10.23
CA TYR A 23 13.01 15.02 9.73
C TYR A 23 13.59 13.62 9.92
N PRO A 24 13.43 12.93 11.08
CA PRO A 24 13.86 11.55 11.25
C PRO A 24 13.27 10.60 10.19
N PHE A 25 11.97 10.71 9.92
CA PHE A 25 11.32 9.91 8.89
C PHE A 25 11.86 10.24 7.49
N LEU A 26 12.01 11.53 7.16
CA LEU A 26 12.55 11.96 5.87
C LEU A 26 13.99 11.46 5.65
N ILE A 27 14.85 11.58 6.67
CA ILE A 27 16.22 11.09 6.60
C ILE A 27 16.25 9.58 6.37
N LEU A 28 15.40 8.80 7.06
CA LEU A 28 15.30 7.37 6.87
C LEU A 28 14.90 7.01 5.45
N VAL A 29 13.91 7.69 4.89
CA VAL A 29 13.46 7.50 3.49
C VAL A 29 14.59 7.79 2.50
N LEU A 30 15.30 8.90 2.67
CA LEU A 30 16.42 9.27 1.79
C LEU A 30 17.58 8.29 1.90
N LEU A 31 17.89 7.80 3.10
CA LEU A 31 18.93 6.82 3.33
C LEU A 31 18.59 5.48 2.66
N LEU A 32 17.35 4.99 2.85
CA LEU A 32 16.90 3.77 2.20
C LEU A 32 16.89 3.90 0.68
N LEU A 33 16.51 5.08 0.16
CA LEU A 33 16.55 5.36 -1.27
C LEU A 33 17.98 5.34 -1.81
N ALA A 34 18.93 5.96 -1.11
CA ALA A 34 20.34 5.98 -1.49
C ALA A 34 20.93 4.56 -1.52
N VAL A 35 20.68 3.77 -0.46
CA VAL A 35 21.10 2.37 -0.40
C VAL A 35 20.46 1.57 -1.53
N GLY A 36 19.15 1.74 -1.79
CA GLY A 36 18.43 1.06 -2.84
C GLY A 36 18.99 1.35 -4.24
N LEU A 37 19.29 2.62 -4.55
CA LEU A 37 19.91 3.01 -5.83
C LEU A 37 21.32 2.46 -5.98
N THR A 38 22.13 2.44 -4.92
CA THR A 38 23.47 1.87 -4.93
C THR A 38 23.43 0.37 -5.17
N MET A 39 22.57 -0.35 -4.47
CA MET A 39 22.37 -1.79 -4.65
C MET A 39 21.84 -2.13 -6.05
N LEU A 40 20.91 -1.32 -6.56
CA LEU A 40 20.40 -1.48 -7.92
C LEU A 40 21.52 -1.35 -8.94
N TYR A 41 22.36 -0.32 -8.83
CA TYR A 41 23.51 -0.14 -9.72
C TYR A 41 24.45 -1.34 -9.70
N SER A 42 24.81 -1.79 -8.50
CA SER A 42 25.69 -2.96 -8.33
C SER A 42 25.10 -4.22 -8.97
N ALA A 43 23.81 -4.49 -8.75
CA ALA A 43 23.16 -5.70 -9.24
C ALA A 43 22.84 -5.66 -10.74
N SER A 44 22.58 -4.48 -11.31
CA SER A 44 22.10 -4.36 -12.70
C SER A 44 23.12 -3.84 -13.71
N SER A 45 24.33 -3.48 -13.28
CA SER A 45 25.35 -2.89 -14.16
C SER A 45 25.74 -3.83 -15.31
N ALA A 46 25.99 -5.11 -15.03
CA ALA A 46 26.34 -6.10 -16.05
C ALA A 46 25.19 -6.35 -17.02
N GLN A 47 23.95 -6.50 -16.51
CA GLN A 47 22.76 -6.66 -17.33
C GLN A 47 22.49 -5.44 -18.21
N SER A 48 22.69 -4.23 -17.66
CA SER A 48 22.55 -2.98 -18.40
C SER A 48 23.52 -2.87 -19.57
N LEU A 49 24.76 -3.30 -19.37
CA LEU A 49 25.75 -3.37 -20.45
C LEU A 49 25.33 -4.34 -21.54
N TYR A 50 24.88 -5.52 -21.15
CA TYR A 50 24.43 -6.55 -22.11
C TYR A 50 23.23 -6.04 -22.93
N ASP A 51 22.18 -5.52 -22.28
CA ASP A 51 20.95 -5.04 -22.93
C ASP A 51 21.18 -3.82 -23.84
N THR A 52 22.22 -3.04 -23.57
CA THR A 52 22.57 -1.84 -24.37
C THR A 52 23.65 -2.09 -25.42
N GLY A 53 24.08 -3.33 -25.59
CA GLY A 53 25.20 -3.65 -26.48
C GLY A 53 26.50 -2.97 -26.06
N TYR A 54 26.81 -3.01 -24.77
CA TYR A 54 27.98 -2.42 -24.10
C TYR A 54 28.09 -0.88 -24.15
N ARG A 55 26.96 -0.19 -24.41
CA ARG A 55 26.94 1.29 -24.47
C ARG A 55 26.74 1.99 -23.15
N SER A 56 26.04 1.38 -22.19
CA SER A 56 25.73 2.02 -20.91
C SER A 56 25.52 1.01 -19.77
N ALA A 57 26.33 1.14 -18.72
CA ALA A 57 26.16 0.40 -17.48
C ALA A 57 25.08 1.01 -16.54
N THR A 58 24.63 2.23 -16.83
CA THR A 58 23.80 3.05 -15.92
C THR A 58 22.35 3.21 -16.38
N ARG A 59 21.92 2.53 -17.45
CA ARG A 59 20.57 2.68 -18.01
C ARG A 59 19.47 2.44 -16.95
N TYR A 60 19.57 1.35 -16.19
CA TYR A 60 18.60 1.03 -15.15
C TYR A 60 18.66 2.02 -13.99
N LEU A 61 19.88 2.44 -13.59
CA LEU A 61 20.06 3.45 -12.55
C LEU A 61 19.45 4.79 -12.95
N GLN A 62 19.67 5.25 -14.16
CA GLN A 62 19.10 6.52 -14.66
C GLN A 62 17.58 6.50 -14.64
N LYS A 63 16.97 5.41 -15.13
CA LYS A 63 15.51 5.24 -15.11
C LYS A 63 14.97 5.26 -13.68
N GLN A 64 15.63 4.52 -12.78
CA GLN A 64 15.20 4.46 -11.39
C GLN A 64 15.43 5.77 -10.63
N ALA A 65 16.54 6.47 -10.87
CA ALA A 65 16.81 7.77 -10.28
C ALA A 65 15.77 8.82 -10.72
N LEU A 66 15.35 8.81 -11.99
CA LEU A 66 14.26 9.66 -12.48
C LEU A 66 12.94 9.34 -11.76
N CYS A 67 12.58 8.07 -11.66
CA CYS A 67 11.38 7.65 -10.93
C CYS A 67 11.45 8.04 -9.44
N ALA A 68 12.63 7.92 -8.82
CA ALA A 68 12.86 8.33 -7.45
C ALA A 68 12.70 9.85 -7.26
N ALA A 69 13.23 10.65 -8.18
CA ALA A 69 13.05 12.10 -8.15
C ALA A 69 11.56 12.49 -8.27
N ILE A 70 10.84 11.88 -9.21
CA ILE A 70 9.39 12.06 -9.34
C ILE A 70 8.66 11.66 -8.05
N GLY A 71 9.04 10.51 -7.45
CA GLY A 71 8.48 10.04 -6.19
C GLY A 71 8.70 11.00 -5.02
N LEU A 72 9.91 11.59 -4.90
CA LEU A 72 10.22 12.60 -3.87
C LEU A 72 9.40 13.89 -4.07
N VAL A 73 9.25 14.35 -5.30
CA VAL A 73 8.39 15.50 -5.61
C VAL A 73 6.93 15.19 -5.26
N ALA A 74 6.43 14.01 -5.63
CA ALA A 74 5.09 13.58 -5.29
C ALA A 74 4.89 13.48 -3.77
N MET A 75 5.87 12.93 -3.03
CA MET A 75 5.84 12.86 -1.57
C MET A 75 5.73 14.27 -0.95
N ALA A 76 6.55 15.22 -1.42
CA ALA A 76 6.52 16.61 -0.95
C ALA A 76 5.18 17.30 -1.29
N ALA A 77 4.60 17.03 -2.46
CA ALA A 77 3.30 17.56 -2.85
C ALA A 77 2.17 16.97 -1.99
N PHE A 78 2.16 15.65 -1.82
CA PHE A 78 1.11 14.97 -1.06
C PHE A 78 1.17 15.27 0.44
N SER A 79 2.35 15.53 1.00
CA SER A 79 2.50 15.93 2.40
C SER A 79 1.80 17.24 2.73
N ARG A 80 1.58 18.12 1.73
CA ARG A 80 0.88 19.38 1.89
C ARG A 80 -0.65 19.28 1.79
N ILE A 81 -1.15 18.15 1.34
CA ILE A 81 -2.59 17.93 1.17
C ILE A 81 -3.22 17.55 2.52
N PRO A 82 -4.26 18.26 3.00
CA PRO A 82 -4.86 17.97 4.29
C PRO A 82 -5.51 16.60 4.33
N ALA A 83 -5.42 15.92 5.48
CA ALA A 83 -5.97 14.58 5.67
C ALA A 83 -7.49 14.49 5.39
N SER A 84 -8.21 15.60 5.53
CA SER A 84 -9.65 15.69 5.21
C SER A 84 -9.95 15.46 3.73
N PHE A 85 -9.04 15.84 2.83
CA PHE A 85 -9.15 15.59 1.40
C PHE A 85 -9.04 14.07 1.13
N TRP A 86 -8.00 13.42 1.66
CA TRP A 86 -7.78 11.98 1.52
C TRP A 86 -8.93 11.16 2.12
N TYR A 87 -9.47 11.62 3.24
CA TYR A 87 -10.63 10.98 3.85
C TYR A 87 -11.86 10.97 2.91
N ARG A 88 -12.12 12.06 2.18
CA ARG A 88 -13.23 12.12 1.23
C ARG A 88 -12.98 11.25 0.01
N LEU A 89 -11.73 11.24 -0.46
CA LEU A 89 -11.31 10.55 -1.67
C LEU A 89 -11.12 9.04 -1.48
N ALA A 90 -11.06 8.54 -0.24
CA ALA A 90 -10.77 7.12 0.06
C ALA A 90 -11.75 6.15 -0.62
N TRP A 91 -13.08 6.42 -0.61
CA TRP A 91 -14.07 5.56 -1.25
C TRP A 91 -13.96 5.54 -2.80
N PRO A 92 -13.95 6.69 -3.48
CA PRO A 92 -13.83 6.68 -4.94
C PRO A 92 -12.50 6.09 -5.42
N LEU A 93 -11.38 6.38 -4.74
CA LEU A 93 -10.09 5.79 -5.08
C LEU A 93 -10.07 4.28 -4.85
N TYR A 94 -10.67 3.82 -3.76
CA TYR A 94 -10.79 2.39 -3.50
C TYR A 94 -11.63 1.68 -4.58
N GLY A 95 -12.78 2.24 -4.96
CA GLY A 95 -13.58 1.72 -6.06
C GLY A 95 -12.84 1.72 -7.41
N LEU A 96 -12.11 2.80 -7.69
CA LEU A 96 -11.27 2.90 -8.89
C LEU A 96 -10.17 1.82 -8.89
N SER A 97 -9.53 1.56 -7.75
CA SER A 97 -8.49 0.54 -7.67
C SER A 97 -9.02 -0.87 -7.93
N ILE A 98 -10.23 -1.19 -7.44
CA ILE A 98 -10.89 -2.47 -7.76
C ILE A 98 -11.17 -2.56 -9.27
N ALA A 99 -11.69 -1.49 -9.87
CA ALA A 99 -11.95 -1.46 -11.31
C ALA A 99 -10.66 -1.64 -12.13
N LEU A 100 -9.55 -1.02 -11.71
CA LEU A 100 -8.24 -1.18 -12.33
C LEU A 100 -7.70 -2.61 -12.18
N LEU A 101 -7.83 -3.24 -11.01
CA LEU A 101 -7.45 -4.64 -10.81
C LEU A 101 -8.25 -5.58 -11.70
N LEU A 102 -9.57 -5.37 -11.79
CA LEU A 102 -10.42 -6.18 -12.68
C LEU A 102 -10.10 -5.95 -14.17
N SER A 103 -9.73 -4.72 -14.56
CA SER A 103 -9.35 -4.41 -15.93
C SER A 103 -8.08 -5.15 -16.38
N VAL A 104 -7.13 -5.39 -15.47
CA VAL A 104 -5.91 -6.17 -15.77
C VAL A 104 -6.22 -7.60 -16.20
N LEU A 105 -7.28 -8.21 -15.68
CA LEU A 105 -7.68 -9.56 -16.08
C LEU A 105 -8.06 -9.64 -17.55
N VAL A 106 -8.58 -8.53 -18.10
CA VAL A 106 -9.05 -8.44 -19.50
C VAL A 106 -7.94 -7.92 -20.43
N ILE A 107 -7.33 -6.77 -20.08
CA ILE A 107 -6.39 -6.05 -20.95
C ILE A 107 -4.93 -6.22 -20.55
N GLY A 108 -4.64 -6.90 -19.43
CA GLY A 108 -3.28 -7.08 -18.91
C GLY A 108 -2.42 -7.99 -19.78
N GLN A 109 -1.14 -7.65 -19.89
CA GLN A 109 -0.16 -8.49 -20.55
C GLN A 109 0.21 -9.69 -19.66
N SER A 110 0.22 -10.88 -20.27
CA SER A 110 0.67 -12.09 -19.59
C SER A 110 2.21 -12.13 -19.57
N VAL A 111 2.77 -12.07 -18.37
CA VAL A 111 4.21 -12.26 -18.15
C VAL A 111 4.36 -13.42 -17.16
N ASN A 112 5.08 -14.47 -17.58
CA ASN A 112 5.26 -15.71 -16.80
C ASN A 112 3.93 -16.32 -16.30
N GLY A 113 2.91 -16.35 -17.17
CA GLY A 113 1.61 -16.95 -16.86
C GLY A 113 0.68 -16.11 -15.95
N ALA A 114 1.08 -14.91 -15.56
CA ALA A 114 0.28 -14.01 -14.74
C ALA A 114 0.06 -12.67 -15.45
N ARG A 115 -1.16 -12.15 -15.39
CA ARG A 115 -1.53 -10.84 -15.94
C ARG A 115 -1.50 -9.81 -14.82
N ARG A 116 -0.45 -8.99 -14.77
CA ARG A 116 -0.21 -8.05 -13.66
C ARG A 116 0.08 -6.63 -14.12
N TRP A 117 0.36 -6.45 -15.42
CA TRP A 117 0.86 -5.21 -15.98
C TRP A 117 -0.02 -4.72 -17.13
N ILE A 118 -0.26 -3.42 -17.15
CA ILE A 118 -0.87 -2.72 -18.28
C ILE A 118 0.22 -1.92 -18.97
N ASN A 119 0.40 -2.10 -20.27
CA ASN A 119 1.35 -1.30 -21.05
C ASN A 119 0.64 -0.08 -21.63
N LEU A 120 1.07 1.10 -21.18
CA LEU A 120 0.57 2.40 -21.65
C LEU A 120 1.65 3.07 -22.52
N GLY A 121 1.76 2.64 -23.77
CA GLY A 121 2.69 3.28 -24.72
C GLY A 121 4.17 3.19 -24.33
N GLY A 122 4.62 2.07 -23.74
CA GLY A 122 6.02 1.87 -23.30
C GLY A 122 6.25 2.07 -21.80
N ILE A 123 5.26 2.59 -21.06
CA ILE A 123 5.29 2.64 -19.60
C ILE A 123 4.48 1.46 -19.07
N GLN A 124 5.12 0.63 -18.27
CA GLN A 124 4.44 -0.47 -17.59
C GLN A 124 3.82 0.05 -16.29
N PHE A 125 2.50 -0.06 -16.19
CA PHE A 125 1.72 0.32 -15.04
C PHE A 125 1.17 -0.92 -14.33
N GLN A 126 1.33 -0.99 -13.01
CA GLN A 126 0.83 -2.10 -12.20
C GLN A 126 -0.28 -1.62 -11.28
N PRO A 127 -1.55 -1.99 -11.52
CA PRO A 127 -2.69 -1.57 -10.71
C PRO A 127 -2.60 -1.94 -9.23
N SER A 128 -1.95 -3.03 -8.89
CA SER A 128 -1.75 -3.43 -7.49
C SER A 128 -0.93 -2.41 -6.67
N GLU A 129 -0.09 -1.58 -7.31
CA GLU A 129 0.61 -0.49 -6.62
C GLU A 129 -0.38 0.60 -6.13
N VAL A 130 -1.35 0.96 -6.98
CA VAL A 130 -2.42 1.88 -6.61
C VAL A 130 -3.32 1.26 -5.53
N ALA A 131 -3.64 -0.02 -5.67
CA ALA A 131 -4.49 -0.74 -4.72
C ALA A 131 -3.90 -0.78 -3.30
N LYS A 132 -2.56 -0.90 -3.15
CA LYS A 132 -1.88 -0.80 -1.84
C LYS A 132 -2.15 0.54 -1.17
N PHE A 133 -1.96 1.62 -1.90
CA PHE A 133 -2.19 2.97 -1.39
C PHE A 133 -3.67 3.20 -1.01
N THR A 134 -4.59 2.82 -1.88
CA THR A 134 -6.03 3.03 -1.65
C THR A 134 -6.58 2.18 -0.51
N MET A 135 -6.04 0.97 -0.31
CA MET A 135 -6.38 0.12 0.82
C MET A 135 -5.99 0.77 2.16
N ILE A 136 -4.78 1.35 2.23
CA ILE A 136 -4.31 2.07 3.42
C ILE A 136 -5.24 3.26 3.73
N LEU A 137 -5.58 4.05 2.71
CA LEU A 137 -6.51 5.17 2.86
C LEU A 137 -7.89 4.71 3.33
N MET A 138 -8.41 3.64 2.76
CA MET A 138 -9.69 3.07 3.15
C MET A 138 -9.68 2.59 4.59
N PHE A 139 -8.62 1.89 5.01
CA PHE A 139 -8.48 1.41 6.38
C PHE A 139 -8.34 2.57 7.38
N ALA A 140 -7.57 3.60 7.06
CA ALA A 140 -7.48 4.81 7.87
C ALA A 140 -8.85 5.50 8.04
N ARG A 141 -9.65 5.55 6.97
CA ARG A 141 -11.02 6.04 7.02
C ARG A 141 -11.93 5.18 7.91
N LEU A 142 -11.87 3.86 7.76
CA LEU A 142 -12.65 2.92 8.58
C LEU A 142 -12.27 3.04 10.05
N THR A 143 -10.98 3.13 10.37
CA THR A 143 -10.48 3.34 11.72
C THR A 143 -11.09 4.59 12.36
N ARG A 144 -11.09 5.71 11.63
CA ARG A 144 -11.70 6.95 12.08
C ARG A 144 -13.21 6.82 12.31
N ASN A 145 -13.91 6.11 11.42
CA ASN A 145 -15.36 5.95 11.50
C ASN A 145 -15.81 5.01 12.62
N TYR A 146 -15.04 3.95 12.86
CA TYR A 146 -15.39 2.92 13.82
C TYR A 146 -14.93 3.29 15.25
N GLY A 147 -13.79 3.94 15.41
CA GLY A 147 -13.22 4.30 16.71
C GLY A 147 -13.25 3.11 17.67
N ALA A 148 -13.73 3.29 18.91
CA ALA A 148 -13.83 2.22 19.90
C ALA A 148 -14.73 1.03 19.47
N ARG A 149 -15.57 1.16 18.45
CA ARG A 149 -16.38 0.05 17.92
C ARG A 149 -15.54 -0.99 17.16
N ALA A 150 -14.29 -0.66 16.79
CA ALA A 150 -13.38 -1.59 16.14
C ALA A 150 -13.07 -2.84 16.99
N GLU A 151 -13.25 -2.78 18.31
CA GLU A 151 -13.15 -3.96 19.18
C GLU A 151 -14.24 -5.01 18.93
N LYS A 152 -15.40 -4.61 18.39
CA LYS A 152 -16.51 -5.51 18.11
C LYS A 152 -16.25 -6.27 16.79
N PHE A 153 -16.58 -7.56 16.76
CA PHE A 153 -16.41 -8.42 15.60
C PHE A 153 -16.98 -7.82 14.30
N ARG A 154 -18.19 -7.23 14.37
CA ARG A 154 -18.87 -6.66 13.22
C ARG A 154 -18.09 -5.52 12.55
N PHE A 155 -17.43 -4.66 13.33
CA PHE A 155 -16.70 -3.50 12.81
C PHE A 155 -15.22 -3.80 12.62
N GLY A 156 -14.60 -4.49 13.59
CA GLY A 156 -13.18 -4.80 13.55
C GLY A 156 -12.80 -5.93 12.58
N VAL A 157 -13.68 -6.92 12.42
CA VAL A 157 -13.40 -8.05 11.52
C VAL A 157 -14.18 -7.93 10.22
N LEU A 158 -15.52 -7.85 10.28
CA LEU A 158 -16.32 -7.81 9.06
C LEU A 158 -16.10 -6.51 8.27
N GLY A 159 -16.04 -5.35 8.95
CA GLY A 159 -15.88 -4.07 8.26
C GLY A 159 -14.53 -3.92 7.56
N PHE A 160 -13.44 -4.28 8.23
CA PHE A 160 -12.11 -4.26 7.60
C PHE A 160 -11.92 -5.46 6.65
N GLY A 161 -12.42 -6.63 7.03
CA GLY A 161 -12.32 -7.84 6.23
C GLY A 161 -13.01 -7.72 4.88
N THR A 162 -14.21 -7.15 4.80
CA THR A 162 -14.89 -6.90 3.52
C THR A 162 -14.11 -5.94 2.64
N ALA A 163 -13.55 -4.87 3.22
CA ALA A 163 -12.69 -3.95 2.47
C ALA A 163 -11.38 -4.64 2.02
N MET A 164 -10.81 -5.52 2.82
CA MET A 164 -9.62 -6.28 2.44
C MET A 164 -9.92 -7.28 1.32
N LEU A 165 -11.00 -8.05 1.44
CA LEU A 165 -11.41 -9.04 0.44
C LEU A 165 -11.73 -8.40 -0.91
N GLY A 166 -12.30 -7.19 -0.94
CA GLY A 166 -12.55 -6.45 -2.17
C GLY A 166 -11.31 -6.22 -3.04
N ILE A 167 -10.12 -6.18 -2.44
CA ILE A 167 -8.84 -6.07 -3.17
C ILE A 167 -8.16 -7.44 -3.30
N LEU A 168 -8.20 -8.29 -2.27
CA LEU A 168 -7.51 -9.57 -2.30
C LEU A 168 -8.12 -10.55 -3.32
N ILE A 169 -9.44 -10.52 -3.54
CA ILE A 169 -10.10 -11.40 -4.52
C ILE A 169 -9.61 -11.10 -5.95
N PRO A 170 -9.63 -9.87 -6.47
CA PRO A 170 -9.04 -9.57 -7.78
C PRO A 170 -7.56 -9.98 -7.87
N LEU A 171 -6.75 -9.73 -6.85
CA LEU A 171 -5.34 -10.11 -6.84
C LEU A 171 -5.12 -11.64 -6.87
N ALA A 172 -6.02 -12.40 -6.25
CA ALA A 172 -6.00 -13.86 -6.34
C ALA A 172 -6.30 -14.35 -7.76
N LEU A 173 -7.23 -13.70 -8.46
CA LEU A 173 -7.52 -13.98 -9.85
C LEU A 173 -6.36 -13.62 -10.79
N GLU A 174 -5.59 -12.57 -10.47
CA GLU A 174 -4.35 -12.18 -11.20
C GLU A 174 -3.17 -13.12 -10.93
N LYS A 175 -3.31 -14.12 -10.04
CA LYS A 175 -2.22 -14.98 -9.55
C LYS A 175 -1.03 -14.17 -8.99
N HIS A 176 -1.32 -13.16 -8.17
CA HIS A 176 -0.33 -12.25 -7.62
C HIS A 176 -0.09 -12.49 -6.11
N LEU A 177 0.47 -13.67 -5.77
CA LEU A 177 0.65 -14.11 -4.39
C LEU A 177 1.42 -13.12 -3.51
N SER A 178 2.51 -12.53 -4.03
CA SER A 178 3.33 -11.57 -3.26
C SER A 178 2.55 -10.32 -2.86
N ALA A 179 1.67 -9.80 -3.74
CA ALA A 179 0.82 -8.67 -3.41
C ALA A 179 -0.26 -9.05 -2.40
N ILE A 180 -0.83 -10.25 -2.50
CA ILE A 180 -1.81 -10.78 -1.53
C ILE A 180 -1.20 -10.83 -0.13
N LEU A 181 0.01 -11.42 0.00
CA LEU A 181 0.71 -11.54 1.27
C LEU A 181 1.05 -10.17 1.86
N LEU A 182 1.61 -9.27 1.04
CA LEU A 182 1.97 -7.92 1.48
C LEU A 182 0.74 -7.13 1.95
N MET A 183 -0.32 -7.11 1.16
CA MET A 183 -1.55 -6.40 1.51
C MET A 183 -2.27 -7.03 2.69
N GLY A 184 -2.29 -8.34 2.78
CA GLY A 184 -2.82 -9.06 3.95
C GLY A 184 -2.09 -8.67 5.23
N MET A 185 -0.74 -8.62 5.19
CA MET A 185 0.06 -8.20 6.34
C MET A 185 -0.22 -6.73 6.73
N VAL A 186 -0.19 -5.83 5.76
CA VAL A 186 -0.49 -4.40 6.00
C VAL A 186 -1.90 -4.25 6.57
N GLY A 187 -2.88 -4.97 6.03
CA GLY A 187 -4.26 -4.96 6.52
C GLY A 187 -4.36 -5.40 7.98
N VAL A 188 -3.71 -6.51 8.34
CA VAL A 188 -3.69 -7.01 9.73
C VAL A 188 -3.04 -6.01 10.68
N VAL A 189 -1.91 -5.41 10.31
CA VAL A 189 -1.24 -4.37 11.11
C VAL A 189 -2.17 -3.17 11.31
N MET A 190 -2.83 -2.70 10.27
CA MET A 190 -3.78 -1.57 10.37
C MET A 190 -5.00 -1.91 11.23
N MET A 191 -5.53 -3.12 11.14
CA MET A 191 -6.62 -3.60 12.02
C MET A 191 -6.18 -3.64 13.48
N PHE A 192 -4.94 -4.08 13.74
CA PHE A 192 -4.37 -4.08 15.10
C PHE A 192 -4.26 -2.66 15.66
N VAL A 193 -3.71 -1.73 14.90
CA VAL A 193 -3.60 -0.31 15.27
C VAL A 193 -4.98 0.33 15.46
N ALA A 194 -5.99 -0.10 14.68
CA ALA A 194 -7.38 0.35 14.82
C ALA A 194 -8.06 -0.14 16.12
N GLY A 195 -7.42 -1.03 16.89
CA GLY A 195 -7.96 -1.55 18.14
C GLY A 195 -8.77 -2.85 18.00
N THR A 196 -8.65 -3.56 16.89
CA THR A 196 -9.26 -4.89 16.73
C THR A 196 -8.63 -5.87 17.72
N ARG A 197 -9.44 -6.66 18.42
CA ARG A 197 -8.95 -7.59 19.45
C ARG A 197 -8.03 -8.65 18.83
N ALA A 198 -6.84 -8.83 19.42
CA ALA A 198 -5.79 -9.72 18.92
C ALA A 198 -6.26 -11.16 18.64
N ARG A 199 -7.21 -11.69 19.44
CA ARG A 199 -7.80 -13.03 19.22
C ARG A 199 -8.42 -13.18 17.83
N TRP A 200 -9.07 -12.15 17.30
CA TRP A 200 -9.69 -12.17 15.98
C TRP A 200 -8.64 -12.07 14.88
N LEU A 201 -7.58 -11.29 15.13
CA LEU A 201 -6.46 -11.16 14.19
C LEU A 201 -5.70 -12.49 14.07
N LEU A 202 -5.46 -13.16 15.19
CA LEU A 202 -4.82 -14.50 15.19
C LEU A 202 -5.68 -15.54 14.47
N ALA A 203 -6.99 -15.55 14.72
CA ALA A 203 -7.91 -16.44 14.00
C ALA A 203 -7.92 -16.13 12.49
N GLY A 204 -7.96 -14.85 12.11
CA GLY A 204 -7.88 -14.40 10.72
C GLY A 204 -6.56 -14.75 10.05
N ALA A 205 -5.43 -14.59 10.75
CA ALA A 205 -4.10 -14.96 10.25
C ALA A 205 -3.98 -16.47 10.05
N GLY A 206 -4.52 -17.27 10.97
CA GLY A 206 -4.60 -18.73 10.82
C GLY A 206 -5.42 -19.15 9.59
N ALA A 207 -6.61 -18.56 9.40
CA ALA A 207 -7.44 -18.81 8.22
C ALA A 207 -6.74 -18.38 6.92
N ALA A 208 -6.05 -17.23 6.94
CA ALA A 208 -5.27 -16.76 5.79
C ALA A 208 -4.10 -17.68 5.46
N ALA A 209 -3.40 -18.23 6.47
CA ALA A 209 -2.31 -19.19 6.26
C ALA A 209 -2.84 -20.47 5.59
N VAL A 210 -3.95 -21.02 6.07
CA VAL A 210 -4.61 -22.18 5.45
C VAL A 210 -5.01 -21.87 4.01
N PHE A 211 -5.62 -20.68 3.78
CA PHE A 211 -5.99 -20.25 2.43
C PHE A 211 -4.78 -20.18 1.50
N VAL A 212 -3.66 -19.62 1.95
CA VAL A 212 -2.42 -19.53 1.15
C VAL A 212 -1.89 -20.91 0.80
N VAL A 213 -1.85 -21.84 1.76
CA VAL A 213 -1.41 -23.22 1.51
C VAL A 213 -2.28 -23.91 0.47
N VAL A 214 -3.60 -23.83 0.63
CA VAL A 214 -4.57 -24.41 -0.33
C VAL A 214 -4.43 -23.73 -1.71
N TYR A 215 -4.32 -22.41 -1.75
CA TYR A 215 -4.17 -21.65 -2.99
C TYR A 215 -2.90 -22.04 -3.75
N VAL A 216 -1.77 -22.13 -3.05
CA VAL A 216 -0.48 -22.56 -3.65
C VAL A 216 -0.57 -23.98 -4.19
N SER A 217 -1.19 -24.91 -3.42
CA SER A 217 -1.36 -26.30 -3.83
C SER A 217 -2.25 -26.45 -5.07
N LEU A 218 -3.31 -25.65 -5.17
CA LEU A 218 -4.24 -25.71 -6.31
C LEU A 218 -3.72 -25.02 -7.58
N MET A 219 -2.91 -23.97 -7.42
CA MET A 219 -2.39 -23.19 -8.55
C MET A 219 -1.08 -23.74 -9.13
N GLY A 220 -0.46 -24.75 -8.49
CA GLY A 220 0.77 -25.39 -8.99
C GLY A 220 2.00 -24.47 -8.98
N TYR A 221 2.10 -23.62 -7.94
CA TYR A 221 3.29 -22.78 -7.74
C TYR A 221 4.46 -23.61 -7.25
#